data_f8e25cb83a939c0e92f1985eedf71887
#
_entry.id   f8e25cb83a939c0e92f1985eedf71887
#
_cell.length_a   1.000
_cell.length_b   1.000
_cell.length_c   1.000
_cell.angle_alpha   90.00
_cell.angle_beta   90.00
_cell.angle_gamma   90.00
#
_symmetry.space_group_name_H-M   'P 1'
#
loop_
_entity.id
_entity.type
_entity.pdbx_description
1 polymer ?
#
loop_
_entity_poly.entity_id
_entity_poly.type
_entity_poly.pdbx_seq_one_letter_code
_entity_poly.pdbx_strand_id
1 'polypeptide(L)'
;IMMGPEGSGKTKLLIGALNQAVQRESGSIVCIEKGDTLRFDVDHKVRLIDIKEYAYGGYPFLRGFISGLHAGNFDIAHIFIDNLYKLSQDSDPKETENFLDWCSVFSAENSVAFTLTIAGEAKDAPEYIARYMD
;
A
#
# COMPACT_ATOMS: atom_id res chain seq x y z
N ILE A 1 -2.34 6.68 5.33
CA ILE A 1 -0.88 6.45 5.31
C ILE A 1 -0.36 6.35 6.74
N MET A 2 0.48 5.36 6.97
CA MET A 2 1.20 5.19 8.24
C MET A 2 2.67 5.51 8.01
N MET A 3 3.26 6.39 8.82
CA MET A 3 4.67 6.72 8.76
C MET A 3 5.38 6.37 10.05
N GLY A 4 6.64 6.00 9.91
CA GLY A 4 7.54 5.77 11.03
C GLY A 4 8.92 5.37 10.52
N PRO A 5 9.98 5.64 11.32
CA PRO A 5 11.32 5.20 10.92
C PRO A 5 11.45 3.69 10.98
N GLU A 6 12.50 3.15 10.40
CA GLU A 6 12.79 1.73 10.48
C GLU A 6 12.84 1.30 11.95
N GLY A 7 12.21 0.16 12.24
CA GLY A 7 12.19 -0.38 13.61
C GLY A 7 11.18 0.27 14.55
N SER A 8 10.30 1.15 14.05
CA SER A 8 9.33 1.86 14.89
C SER A 8 8.05 1.09 15.17
N GLY A 9 7.91 -0.13 14.66
CA GLY A 9 6.67 -0.91 14.82
C GLY A 9 5.66 -0.70 13.72
N LYS A 10 6.05 -0.05 12.64
CA LYS A 10 5.20 0.23 11.47
C LYS A 10 4.62 -1.06 10.87
N THR A 11 5.44 -2.10 10.75
CA THR A 11 5.02 -3.39 10.24
C THR A 11 3.96 -4.03 11.13
N LYS A 12 4.13 -3.94 12.44
CA LYS A 12 3.16 -4.48 13.39
C LYS A 12 1.81 -3.78 13.27
N LEU A 13 1.82 -2.46 13.08
CA LEU A 13 0.60 -1.69 12.86
C LEU A 13 -0.08 -2.11 11.54
N LEU A 14 0.71 -2.33 10.51
CA LEU A 14 0.18 -2.76 9.21
C LEU A 14 -0.47 -4.13 9.33
N ILE A 15 0.16 -5.08 10.02
CA ILE A 15 -0.40 -6.41 10.24
C ILE A 15 -1.75 -6.31 10.96
N GLY A 16 -1.81 -5.47 12.00
CA GLY A 16 -3.06 -5.25 12.71
C GLY A 16 -4.16 -4.70 11.81
N ALA A 17 -3.80 -3.73 10.97
CA ALA A 17 -4.76 -3.14 10.03
C ALA A 17 -5.24 -4.15 8.98
N LEU A 18 -4.34 -5.00 8.48
CA LEU A 18 -4.70 -6.07 7.53
C LEU A 18 -5.68 -7.04 8.14
N ASN A 19 -5.41 -7.52 9.35
CA ASN A 19 -6.26 -8.49 10.02
C ASN A 19 -7.62 -7.88 10.40
N GLN A 20 -7.66 -6.58 10.72
CA GLN A 20 -8.93 -5.88 10.93
C GLN A 20 -9.73 -5.76 9.64
N ALA A 21 -9.07 -5.45 8.52
CA ALA A 21 -9.75 -5.31 7.23
C ALA A 21 -10.46 -6.62 6.84
N VAL A 22 -9.81 -7.77 7.09
CA VAL A 22 -10.41 -9.08 6.84
C VAL A 22 -11.72 -9.26 7.62
N GLN A 23 -11.79 -8.72 8.85
CA GLN A 23 -12.99 -8.83 9.69
C GLN A 23 -14.09 -7.88 9.28
N ARG A 24 -13.75 -6.70 8.73
CA ARG A 24 -14.69 -5.61 8.50
C ARG A 24 -15.18 -5.49 7.07
N GLU A 25 -14.34 -5.86 6.11
CA GLU A 25 -14.64 -5.63 4.70
C GLU A 25 -15.09 -6.91 4.03
N SER A 26 -16.07 -6.78 3.13
CA SER A 26 -16.67 -7.94 2.47
C SER A 26 -15.95 -8.35 1.20
N GLY A 27 -15.11 -7.50 0.64
CA GLY A 27 -14.38 -7.80 -0.60
C GLY A 27 -13.00 -8.38 -0.34
N SER A 28 -12.26 -8.60 -1.41
CA SER A 28 -10.90 -9.15 -1.33
C SER A 28 -9.92 -8.11 -0.80
N ILE A 29 -8.97 -8.57 0.00
CA ILE A 29 -7.90 -7.75 0.56
C ILE A 29 -6.58 -8.17 -0.09
N VAL A 30 -5.85 -7.20 -0.62
CA VAL A 30 -4.55 -7.43 -1.27
C VAL A 30 -3.49 -6.64 -0.55
N CYS A 31 -2.33 -7.24 -0.32
CA CYS A 31 -1.17 -6.54 0.23
C CYS A 31 0.03 -6.75 -0.68
N ILE A 32 0.61 -5.66 -1.15
CA ILE A 32 1.79 -5.66 -2.01
C ILE A 32 3.00 -5.33 -1.14
N GLU A 33 3.98 -6.23 -1.12
CA GLU A 33 5.23 -6.04 -0.39
C GLU A 33 6.41 -6.39 -1.28
N LYS A 34 7.60 -6.09 -0.81
CA LYS A 34 8.83 -6.54 -1.46
C LYS A 34 9.48 -7.57 -0.55
N GLY A 35 9.25 -8.85 -0.87
CA GLY A 35 9.63 -9.96 -0.02
C GLY A 35 8.41 -10.73 0.44
N ASP A 36 8.62 -11.63 1.40
CA ASP A 36 7.54 -12.48 1.93
C ASP A 36 7.51 -12.49 3.46
N THR A 37 7.89 -11.36 4.07
CA THR A 37 8.05 -11.29 5.52
C THR A 37 6.74 -11.31 6.30
N LEU A 38 5.63 -11.00 5.66
CA LEU A 38 4.33 -10.89 6.34
C LEU A 38 3.52 -12.19 6.39
N ARG A 39 3.88 -13.20 5.62
CA ARG A 39 3.03 -14.37 5.37
C ARG A 39 2.64 -15.17 6.61
N PHE A 40 3.45 -15.14 7.67
CA PHE A 40 3.17 -15.91 8.88
C PHE A 40 2.31 -15.16 9.89
N ASP A 41 2.17 -13.84 9.72
CA ASP A 41 1.49 -12.99 10.69
C ASP A 41 0.16 -12.44 10.19
N VAL A 42 -0.17 -12.69 8.93
CA VAL A 42 -1.34 -12.12 8.27
C VAL A 42 -2.33 -13.23 7.97
N ASP A 43 -3.62 -12.93 8.13
CA ASP A 43 -4.70 -13.87 7.84
C ASP A 43 -4.57 -14.41 6.42
N HIS A 44 -4.77 -15.71 6.24
CA HIS A 44 -4.64 -16.39 4.94
C HIS A 44 -5.62 -15.86 3.87
N LYS A 45 -6.66 -15.15 4.28
CA LYS A 45 -7.61 -14.54 3.34
C LYS A 45 -7.04 -13.34 2.63
N VAL A 46 -5.95 -12.76 3.15
CA VAL A 46 -5.26 -11.67 2.48
C VAL A 46 -4.41 -12.23 1.36
N ARG A 47 -4.55 -11.66 0.17
CA ARG A 47 -3.66 -12.00 -0.94
C ARG A 47 -2.36 -11.22 -0.79
N LEU A 48 -1.30 -11.91 -0.41
CA LEU A 48 0.04 -11.31 -0.32
C LEU A 48 0.74 -11.43 -1.67
N ILE A 49 1.27 -10.32 -2.16
CA ILE A 49 1.99 -10.29 -3.42
C ILE A 49 3.40 -9.79 -3.17
N ASP A 50 4.40 -10.62 -3.50
CA ASP A 50 5.80 -10.22 -3.45
C ASP A 50 6.18 -9.60 -4.79
N ILE A 51 6.35 -8.28 -4.81
CA ILE A 51 6.61 -7.53 -6.03
C ILE A 51 7.94 -7.93 -6.69
N LYS A 52 8.88 -8.53 -5.92
CA LYS A 52 10.16 -8.98 -6.47
C LYS A 52 9.99 -10.03 -7.56
N GLU A 53 8.90 -10.78 -7.53
CA GLU A 53 8.66 -11.85 -8.51
C GLU A 53 8.27 -11.31 -9.87
N TYR A 54 8.06 -10.01 -9.99
CA TYR A 54 7.60 -9.37 -11.22
C TYR A 54 8.57 -8.30 -11.66
N ALA A 55 8.60 -8.01 -12.96
CA ALA A 55 9.36 -6.87 -13.47
C ALA A 55 8.77 -5.59 -12.90
N TYR A 56 9.61 -4.62 -12.52
CA TYR A 56 9.15 -3.40 -11.89
C TYR A 56 9.94 -2.20 -12.40
N GLY A 57 9.34 -1.02 -12.29
CA GLY A 57 9.95 0.21 -12.77
C GLY A 57 9.26 1.45 -12.23
N GLY A 58 9.33 1.67 -10.93
CA GLY A 58 8.85 2.90 -10.31
C GLY A 58 7.34 3.04 -10.25
N TYR A 59 6.89 4.27 -10.10
CA TYR A 59 5.46 4.57 -9.97
C TYR A 59 4.62 4.22 -11.20
N PRO A 60 5.09 4.43 -12.42
CA PRO A 60 4.31 3.98 -13.59
C PRO A 60 4.00 2.50 -13.55
N PHE A 61 4.99 1.68 -13.14
CA PHE A 61 4.77 0.25 -12.97
C PHE A 61 3.71 -0.03 -11.91
N LEU A 62 3.80 0.63 -10.74
CA LEU A 62 2.85 0.42 -9.66
C LEU A 62 1.42 0.78 -10.08
N ARG A 63 1.24 1.89 -10.78
CA ARG A 63 -0.09 2.28 -11.28
C ARG A 63 -0.66 1.21 -12.21
N GLY A 64 0.14 0.70 -13.13
CA GLY A 64 -0.28 -0.36 -14.04
C GLY A 64 -0.58 -1.66 -13.33
N PHE A 65 0.28 -2.02 -12.36
CA PHE A 65 0.10 -3.24 -11.58
C PHE A 65 -1.21 -3.22 -10.79
N ILE A 66 -1.49 -2.11 -10.09
CA ILE A 66 -2.72 -1.93 -9.32
C ILE A 66 -3.94 -1.95 -10.23
N SER A 67 -3.85 -1.26 -11.37
CA SER A 67 -4.95 -1.25 -12.34
C SER A 67 -5.23 -2.64 -12.87
N GLY A 68 -4.18 -3.42 -13.15
CA GLY A 68 -4.30 -4.80 -13.61
C GLY A 68 -4.91 -5.72 -12.56
N LEU A 69 -4.52 -5.55 -11.29
CA LEU A 69 -5.11 -6.31 -10.19
C LEU A 69 -6.62 -6.08 -10.13
N HIS A 70 -7.04 -4.83 -10.19
CA HIS A 70 -8.46 -4.48 -10.14
C HIS A 70 -9.21 -4.96 -11.38
N ALA A 71 -8.59 -4.84 -12.56
CA ALA A 71 -9.20 -5.32 -13.80
C ALA A 71 -9.44 -6.83 -13.77
N GLY A 72 -8.55 -7.57 -13.10
CA GLY A 72 -8.67 -9.02 -12.95
C GLY A 72 -9.58 -9.45 -11.81
N ASN A 73 -9.91 -8.55 -10.89
CA ASN A 73 -10.75 -8.87 -9.74
C ASN A 73 -11.46 -7.62 -9.24
N PHE A 74 -12.65 -7.36 -9.73
CA PHE A 74 -13.45 -6.19 -9.33
C PHE A 74 -13.94 -6.27 -7.87
N ASP A 75 -13.74 -7.42 -7.21
CA ASP A 75 -14.15 -7.61 -5.82
C ASP A 75 -13.12 -7.10 -4.81
N ILE A 76 -12.00 -6.57 -5.25
CA ILE A 76 -11.00 -6.02 -4.36
C ILE A 76 -11.58 -4.81 -3.63
N ALA A 77 -11.59 -4.86 -2.29
CA ALA A 77 -12.10 -3.79 -1.45
C ALA A 77 -10.98 -2.91 -0.87
N HIS A 78 -9.79 -3.47 -0.70
CA HIS A 78 -8.71 -2.76 -0.01
C HIS A 78 -7.36 -3.23 -0.52
N ILE A 79 -6.50 -2.30 -0.85
CA ILE A 79 -5.13 -2.57 -1.27
C ILE A 79 -4.18 -1.94 -0.25
N PHE A 80 -3.31 -2.78 0.31
CA PHE A 80 -2.27 -2.35 1.23
C PHE A 80 -0.93 -2.36 0.49
N ILE A 81 -0.12 -1.34 0.72
CA ILE A 81 1.23 -1.23 0.15
C ILE A 81 2.20 -1.06 1.29
N ASP A 82 3.08 -2.04 1.49
CA ASP A 82 4.06 -2.01 2.55
C ASP A 82 5.36 -1.39 2.05
N ASN A 83 5.75 -0.26 2.65
CA ASN A 83 6.98 0.46 2.36
C ASN A 83 7.03 0.98 0.91
N LEU A 84 6.29 2.05 0.68
CA LEU A 84 6.12 2.63 -0.66
C LEU A 84 7.44 2.92 -1.38
N TYR A 85 8.41 3.55 -0.68
CA TYR A 85 9.69 3.91 -1.31
C TYR A 85 10.50 2.68 -1.71
N LYS A 86 10.40 1.60 -0.95
CA LYS A 86 11.09 0.35 -1.28
C LYS A 86 10.48 -0.30 -2.52
N LEU A 87 9.16 -0.24 -2.67
CA LEU A 87 8.48 -0.81 -3.82
C LEU A 87 8.70 0.03 -5.08
N SER A 88 8.57 1.35 -4.96
CA SER A 88 8.70 2.24 -6.11
C SER A 88 10.15 2.47 -6.49
N GLN A 89 11.08 2.31 -5.55
CA GLN A 89 12.48 2.69 -5.69
C GLN A 89 12.63 4.17 -6.10
N ASP A 90 11.69 4.99 -5.66
CA ASP A 90 11.62 6.39 -6.04
C ASP A 90 11.01 7.20 -4.88
N SER A 91 11.80 8.06 -4.29
CA SER A 91 11.36 8.94 -3.21
C SER A 91 11.26 10.41 -3.67
N ASP A 92 11.29 10.65 -4.99
CA ASP A 92 11.12 11.99 -5.52
C ASP A 92 9.79 12.58 -5.02
N PRO A 93 9.81 13.79 -4.41
CA PRO A 93 8.59 14.36 -3.85
C PRO A 93 7.45 14.54 -4.85
N LYS A 94 7.76 14.99 -6.05
CA LYS A 94 6.73 15.26 -7.07
C LYS A 94 6.11 13.95 -7.58
N GLU A 95 6.95 12.96 -7.85
CA GLU A 95 6.48 11.66 -8.32
C GLU A 95 5.66 10.95 -7.24
N THR A 96 6.09 11.07 -5.97
CA THR A 96 5.35 10.50 -4.84
C THR A 96 3.99 11.18 -4.69
N GLU A 97 3.96 12.51 -4.77
CA GLU A 97 2.70 13.25 -4.71
C GLU A 97 1.75 12.82 -5.82
N ASN A 98 2.25 12.74 -7.03
CA ASN A 98 1.44 12.33 -8.19
C ASN A 98 0.86 10.92 -7.99
N PHE A 99 1.66 10.01 -7.44
CA PHE A 99 1.18 8.65 -7.18
C PHE A 99 0.09 8.63 -6.10
N LEU A 100 0.28 9.37 -5.02
CA LEU A 100 -0.71 9.42 -3.94
C LEU A 100 -2.03 10.04 -4.43
N ASP A 101 -1.93 11.09 -5.24
CA ASP A 101 -3.12 11.70 -5.83
C ASP A 101 -3.83 10.73 -6.78
N TRP A 102 -3.05 9.95 -7.54
CA TRP A 102 -3.59 8.91 -8.40
C TRP A 102 -4.35 7.86 -7.58
N CYS A 103 -3.78 7.42 -6.46
CA CYS A 103 -4.45 6.47 -5.58
C CYS A 103 -5.77 7.02 -5.06
N SER A 104 -5.79 8.31 -4.71
CA SER A 104 -7.01 8.97 -4.21
C SER A 104 -8.11 8.96 -5.26
N VAL A 105 -7.78 9.28 -6.51
CA VAL A 105 -8.74 9.27 -7.62
C VAL A 105 -9.20 7.85 -7.92
N PHE A 106 -8.26 6.91 -7.98
CA PHE A 106 -8.59 5.50 -8.23
C PHE A 106 -9.52 4.95 -7.15
N SER A 107 -9.25 5.29 -5.90
CA SER A 107 -10.08 4.90 -4.76
C SER A 107 -11.52 5.39 -4.91
N ALA A 108 -11.67 6.66 -5.26
CA ALA A 108 -13.01 7.25 -5.43
C ALA A 108 -13.77 6.64 -6.62
N GLU A 109 -13.07 6.39 -7.72
CA GLU A 109 -13.71 5.88 -8.93
C GLU A 109 -14.08 4.41 -8.85
N ASN A 110 -13.32 3.62 -8.09
CA ASN A 110 -13.45 2.16 -8.09
C ASN A 110 -13.89 1.57 -6.74
N SER A 111 -14.13 2.42 -5.75
CA SER A 111 -14.54 1.99 -4.40
C SER A 111 -13.53 1.02 -3.78
N VAL A 112 -12.24 1.35 -3.91
CA VAL A 112 -11.14 0.57 -3.33
C VAL A 112 -10.42 1.44 -2.32
N ALA A 113 -10.29 0.95 -1.08
CA ALA A 113 -9.51 1.66 -0.07
C ALA A 113 -8.02 1.36 -0.25
N PHE A 114 -7.17 2.30 0.15
CA PHE A 114 -5.73 2.15 0.15
C PHE A 114 -5.17 2.42 1.54
N THR A 115 -4.24 1.60 1.98
CA THR A 115 -3.44 1.84 3.17
C THR A 115 -1.98 1.61 2.81
N LEU A 116 -1.14 2.61 3.05
CA LEU A 116 0.27 2.57 2.68
C LEU A 116 1.13 2.83 3.90
N THR A 117 2.30 2.20 3.95
CA THR A 117 3.32 2.59 4.92
C THR A 117 4.46 3.29 4.18
N ILE A 118 5.02 4.31 4.80
CA ILE A 118 6.14 5.10 4.27
C ILE A 118 7.18 5.24 5.37
N ALA A 119 8.45 4.94 5.07
CA ALA A 119 9.54 5.10 6.02
C ALA A 119 9.87 6.57 6.21
N GLY A 120 9.99 7.02 7.45
CA GLY A 120 10.33 8.40 7.78
C GLY A 120 9.63 8.84 9.06
N GLU A 121 10.06 9.99 9.60
CA GLU A 121 9.46 10.55 10.80
C GLU A 121 8.11 11.17 10.49
N ALA A 122 7.08 10.74 11.20
CA ALA A 122 5.72 11.24 10.99
C ALA A 122 5.62 12.76 11.23
N LYS A 123 6.37 13.27 12.22
CA LYS A 123 6.38 14.70 12.55
C LYS A 123 6.95 15.57 11.43
N ASP A 124 7.77 14.99 10.56
CA ASP A 124 8.41 15.71 9.46
C ASP A 124 7.72 15.44 8.12
N ALA A 125 6.53 14.84 8.14
CA ALA A 125 5.81 14.49 6.92
C ALA A 125 5.49 15.76 6.11
N PRO A 126 5.87 15.79 4.82
CA PRO A 126 5.46 16.90 3.98
C PRO A 126 3.94 16.90 3.79
N GLU A 127 3.39 18.04 3.39
CA GLU A 127 1.94 18.21 3.29
C GLU A 127 1.29 17.18 2.36
N TYR A 128 1.93 16.86 1.25
CA TYR A 128 1.36 15.92 0.28
C TYR A 128 1.25 14.48 0.81
N ILE A 129 1.95 14.17 1.92
CA ILE A 129 1.79 12.90 2.63
C ILE A 129 0.86 13.11 3.82
N ALA A 130 1.05 14.20 4.57
CA ALA A 130 0.33 14.46 5.81
C ALA A 130 -1.19 14.49 5.59
N ARG A 131 -1.65 15.00 4.47
CA ARG A 131 -3.09 15.09 4.17
C ARG A 131 -3.77 13.71 4.04
N TYR A 132 -2.98 12.65 3.86
CA TYR A 132 -3.48 11.27 3.79
C TYR A 132 -3.19 10.47 5.06
N MET A 133 -2.62 11.11 6.08
CA MET A 133 -2.37 10.47 7.38
C MET A 133 -3.59 10.67 8.29
N ASP A 134 -3.83 9.67 9.10
CA ASP A 134 -4.93 9.74 10.10
C ASP A 134 -4.51 10.53 11.35
#